data_359e5806abb98ceb9271c95d9a358995
#
_entry.id   359e5806abb98ceb9271c95d9a358995
#
_cell.length_a   1.000
_cell.length_b   1.000
_cell.length_c   1.000
_cell.angle_alpha   90.00
_cell.angle_beta   90.00
_cell.angle_gamma   90.00
#
_symmetry.space_group_name_H-M   'P 1'
#
loop_
_entity.id
_entity.type
_entity.pdbx_description
1 polymer ?
#
loop_
_entity_poly.entity_id
_entity_poly.type
_entity_poly.pdbx_seq_one_letter_code
_entity_poly.pdbx_strand_id
1 'polypeptide(L)'
;MRQVSHFNVAGLKEQLLELHETMNEPDFWNDLKRSTEVSRKVRLAENKLEHYNKLISRADDVEATLELAEEMEDQDLLTEAGEEIKKLQGDLQELKLESLLRGDYDSNNCYLSLHAGAGGTEAQDWTLMLYRMYTRYCERHGFTVKLIDMLDGDEAGLKSVTFEVDGDNAYGFLRSEKGVHRLVRISPFDANARRQTSFSSLDVSPIIEDDDGEIEIDMKDVRVDTYHASGAGGQNVNKTSSAVRMTHFPTGIVVSSQTSRDQVHNRENCIRMPRAKLLELREREREEKMADIKGEMKKIEWGSQIRSYVFHPYSMVKDHRTGYETSNVSAVMDGELDGFITAYLQMQ
;
A
#
# COMPACT_ATOMS: atom_id res chain seq x y z
N MET A 1 27.18 -18.99 1.64
CA MET A 1 26.30 -19.77 2.56
C MET A 1 26.09 -19.21 3.97
N ARG A 2 26.89 -18.29 4.54
CA ARG A 2 26.68 -17.80 5.94
C ARG A 2 25.68 -16.61 6.11
N GLN A 3 25.12 -16.03 5.06
CA GLN A 3 24.20 -14.88 5.16
C GLN A 3 22.70 -15.23 5.09
N VAL A 4 22.34 -16.48 4.83
CA VAL A 4 20.96 -16.95 4.67
C VAL A 4 20.27 -17.25 6.03
N SER A 5 20.98 -17.10 7.14
CA SER A 5 20.47 -17.41 8.49
C SER A 5 19.40 -16.43 9.02
N HIS A 6 19.11 -15.32 8.31
CA HIS A 6 18.07 -14.39 8.74
C HIS A 6 16.69 -14.69 8.14
N PHE A 7 16.62 -15.53 7.11
CA PHE A 7 15.34 -15.98 6.57
C PHE A 7 14.88 -17.18 7.40
N ASN A 8 13.91 -16.96 8.27
CA ASN A 8 13.39 -18.03 9.16
C ASN A 8 12.49 -19.00 8.39
N VAL A 9 13.07 -19.81 7.49
CA VAL A 9 12.35 -20.82 6.68
C VAL A 9 11.60 -21.80 7.56
N ALA A 10 12.18 -22.17 8.73
CA ALA A 10 11.53 -23.06 9.66
C ALA A 10 10.26 -22.44 10.24
N GLY A 11 10.31 -21.17 10.67
CA GLY A 11 9.14 -20.45 11.14
C GLY A 11 8.10 -20.21 10.05
N LEU A 12 8.52 -19.97 8.80
CA LEU A 12 7.58 -19.82 7.67
C LEU A 12 6.84 -21.13 7.37
N LYS A 13 7.52 -22.28 7.45
CA LYS A 13 6.91 -23.61 7.30
C LYS A 13 5.95 -23.92 8.45
N GLU A 14 6.32 -23.57 9.67
CA GLU A 14 5.47 -23.74 10.85
C GLU A 14 4.20 -22.87 10.73
N GLN A 15 4.34 -21.63 10.34
CA GLN A 15 3.22 -20.72 10.08
C GLN A 15 2.29 -21.25 8.97
N LEU A 16 2.85 -21.82 7.90
CA LEU A 16 2.05 -22.46 6.84
C LEU A 16 1.25 -23.66 7.37
N LEU A 17 1.84 -24.48 8.22
CA LEU A 17 1.14 -25.61 8.84
C LEU A 17 -0.03 -25.13 9.70
N GLU A 18 0.17 -24.13 10.54
CA GLU A 18 -0.90 -23.55 11.38
C GLU A 18 -2.03 -22.94 10.54
N LEU A 19 -1.69 -22.25 9.45
CA LEU A 19 -2.67 -21.68 8.53
C LEU A 19 -3.46 -22.78 7.81
N HIS A 20 -2.82 -23.84 7.35
CA HIS A 20 -3.51 -25.00 6.75
C HIS A 20 -4.38 -25.77 7.76
N GLU A 21 -3.95 -25.88 9.02
CA GLU A 21 -4.79 -26.45 10.08
C GLU A 21 -6.05 -25.59 10.28
N THR A 22 -5.91 -24.27 10.29
CA THR A 22 -7.04 -23.33 10.38
C THR A 22 -8.01 -23.49 9.20
N MET A 23 -7.50 -23.69 7.98
CA MET A 23 -8.35 -23.93 6.78
C MET A 23 -9.11 -25.26 6.83
N ASN A 24 -8.65 -26.22 7.61
CA ASN A 24 -9.32 -27.53 7.79
C ASN A 24 -10.39 -27.52 8.90
N GLU A 25 -10.61 -26.42 9.62
CA GLU A 25 -11.69 -26.30 10.59
C GLU A 25 -13.08 -26.46 9.93
N PRO A 26 -14.05 -27.15 10.56
CA PRO A 26 -15.33 -27.49 9.92
C PRO A 26 -16.15 -26.29 9.41
N ASP A 27 -16.05 -25.13 10.09
CA ASP A 27 -16.83 -23.92 9.78
C ASP A 27 -15.99 -22.82 9.10
N PHE A 28 -14.75 -23.09 8.75
CA PHE A 28 -13.82 -22.12 8.19
C PHE A 28 -14.35 -21.44 6.91
N TRP A 29 -14.91 -22.22 6.01
CA TRP A 29 -15.42 -21.73 4.71
C TRP A 29 -16.76 -21.00 4.82
N ASN A 30 -17.43 -21.05 5.96
CA ASN A 30 -18.68 -20.34 6.22
C ASN A 30 -18.43 -18.86 6.55
N ASP A 31 -17.24 -18.51 7.05
CA ASP A 31 -16.81 -17.13 7.29
C ASP A 31 -15.96 -16.65 6.10
N LEU A 32 -16.61 -15.93 5.18
CA LEU A 32 -15.98 -15.44 3.95
C LEU A 32 -14.78 -14.52 4.24
N LYS A 33 -14.85 -13.68 5.29
CA LYS A 33 -13.76 -12.77 5.65
C LYS A 33 -12.55 -13.51 6.16
N ARG A 34 -12.76 -14.39 7.13
CA ARG A 34 -11.68 -15.21 7.71
C ARG A 34 -11.04 -16.09 6.64
N SER A 35 -11.84 -16.71 5.78
CA SER A 35 -11.35 -17.59 4.72
C SER A 35 -10.52 -16.84 3.67
N THR A 36 -10.95 -15.64 3.25
CA THR A 36 -10.21 -14.80 2.31
C THR A 36 -8.89 -14.32 2.91
N GLU A 37 -8.90 -13.84 4.16
CA GLU A 37 -7.69 -13.36 4.84
C GLU A 37 -6.67 -14.47 5.05
N VAL A 38 -7.11 -15.65 5.53
CA VAL A 38 -6.22 -16.80 5.75
C VAL A 38 -5.69 -17.33 4.42
N SER A 39 -6.53 -17.45 3.38
CA SER A 39 -6.10 -17.88 2.04
C SER A 39 -5.05 -16.94 1.45
N ARG A 40 -5.20 -15.61 1.66
CA ARG A 40 -4.19 -14.63 1.26
C ARG A 40 -2.88 -14.83 2.00
N LYS A 41 -2.92 -15.05 3.33
CA LYS A 41 -1.72 -15.32 4.14
C LYS A 41 -1.01 -16.60 3.71
N VAL A 42 -1.76 -17.66 3.40
CA VAL A 42 -1.21 -18.93 2.88
C VAL A 42 -0.50 -18.66 1.55
N ARG A 43 -1.17 -18.03 0.59
CA ARG A 43 -0.59 -17.74 -0.73
C ARG A 43 0.70 -16.91 -0.63
N LEU A 44 0.72 -15.89 0.23
CA LEU A 44 1.92 -15.07 0.45
C LEU A 44 3.07 -15.88 1.05
N ALA A 45 2.78 -16.75 2.01
CA ALA A 45 3.80 -17.61 2.62
C ALA A 45 4.32 -18.67 1.65
N GLU A 46 3.45 -19.26 0.83
CA GLU A 46 3.81 -20.22 -0.23
C GLU A 46 4.69 -19.56 -1.30
N ASN A 47 4.32 -18.38 -1.78
CA ASN A 47 5.12 -17.64 -2.76
C ASN A 47 6.52 -17.32 -2.21
N LYS A 48 6.62 -16.88 -0.95
CA LYS A 48 7.91 -16.63 -0.31
C LYS A 48 8.77 -17.90 -0.23
N LEU A 49 8.16 -19.02 0.12
CA LEU A 49 8.86 -20.29 0.22
C LEU A 49 9.30 -20.81 -1.15
N GLU A 50 8.46 -20.66 -2.17
CA GLU A 50 8.78 -21.02 -3.55
C GLU A 50 9.94 -20.18 -4.09
N HIS A 51 9.90 -18.85 -3.87
CA HIS A 51 10.99 -17.96 -4.27
C HIS A 51 12.32 -18.34 -3.62
N TYR A 52 12.30 -18.60 -2.30
CA TYR A 52 13.46 -19.09 -1.58
C TYR A 52 14.02 -20.41 -2.13
N ASN A 53 13.15 -21.40 -2.39
CA ASN A 53 13.56 -22.69 -2.94
C ASN A 53 14.15 -22.56 -4.35
N LYS A 54 13.59 -21.68 -5.20
CA LYS A 54 14.15 -21.37 -6.54
C LYS A 54 15.56 -20.79 -6.45
N LEU A 55 15.79 -19.87 -5.48
CA LEU A 55 17.13 -19.31 -5.29
C LEU A 55 18.15 -20.35 -4.83
N ILE A 56 17.76 -21.26 -3.95
CA ILE A 56 18.64 -22.36 -3.53
C ILE A 56 18.98 -23.28 -4.72
N SER A 57 17.95 -23.71 -5.47
CA SER A 57 18.19 -24.59 -6.63
C SER A 57 19.14 -23.94 -7.64
N ARG A 58 18.95 -22.64 -7.94
CA ARG A 58 19.87 -21.91 -8.84
C ARG A 58 21.28 -21.76 -8.27
N ALA A 59 21.42 -21.63 -6.95
CA ALA A 59 22.73 -21.60 -6.31
C ALA A 59 23.46 -22.96 -6.41
N ASP A 60 22.73 -24.05 -6.22
CA ASP A 60 23.25 -25.41 -6.38
C ASP A 60 23.66 -25.69 -7.85
N ASP A 61 22.85 -25.21 -8.83
CA ASP A 61 23.16 -25.31 -10.26
C ASP A 61 24.44 -24.55 -10.60
N VAL A 62 24.62 -23.34 -10.06
CA VAL A 62 25.85 -22.54 -10.24
C VAL A 62 27.06 -23.23 -9.62
N GLU A 63 26.93 -23.83 -8.43
CA GLU A 63 28.01 -24.57 -7.79
C GLU A 63 28.43 -25.77 -8.67
N ALA A 64 27.47 -26.53 -9.20
CA ALA A 64 27.75 -27.65 -10.14
C ALA A 64 28.39 -27.17 -11.46
N THR A 65 27.97 -26.02 -12.00
CA THR A 65 28.55 -25.42 -13.21
C THR A 65 29.99 -25.00 -12.97
N LEU A 66 30.32 -24.44 -11.80
CA LEU A 66 31.68 -24.06 -11.44
C LEU A 66 32.58 -25.27 -11.29
N GLU A 67 32.12 -26.35 -10.64
CA GLU A 67 32.88 -27.61 -10.50
C GLU A 67 33.20 -28.21 -11.90
N LEU A 68 32.21 -28.24 -12.82
CA LEU A 68 32.40 -28.70 -14.21
C LEU A 68 33.39 -27.82 -14.97
N ALA A 69 33.28 -26.50 -14.82
CA ALA A 69 34.15 -25.55 -15.49
C ALA A 69 35.62 -25.69 -15.05
N GLU A 70 35.83 -25.96 -13.73
CA GLU A 70 37.18 -26.23 -13.20
C GLU A 70 37.74 -27.57 -13.72
N GLU A 71 36.91 -28.64 -13.76
CA GLU A 71 37.36 -29.95 -14.28
C GLU A 71 37.72 -29.92 -15.78
N MET A 72 36.96 -29.14 -16.56
CA MET A 72 37.12 -29.03 -18.02
C MET A 72 38.06 -27.91 -18.46
N GLU A 73 38.52 -27.08 -17.52
CA GLU A 73 39.30 -25.84 -17.80
C GLU A 73 38.58 -24.91 -18.80
N ASP A 74 37.23 -24.90 -18.76
CA ASP A 74 36.36 -24.17 -19.69
C ASP A 74 36.09 -22.74 -19.21
N GLN A 75 36.65 -21.77 -19.95
CA GLN A 75 36.54 -20.33 -19.63
C GLN A 75 35.17 -19.78 -19.95
N ASP A 76 34.43 -20.36 -20.89
CA ASP A 76 33.09 -19.89 -21.25
C ASP A 76 32.08 -20.26 -20.16
N LEU A 77 32.17 -21.47 -19.63
CA LEU A 77 31.36 -21.90 -18.46
C LEU A 77 31.65 -21.06 -17.19
N LEU A 78 32.91 -20.68 -16.96
CA LEU A 78 33.26 -19.77 -15.86
C LEU A 78 32.63 -18.41 -16.02
N THR A 79 32.58 -17.90 -17.26
CA THR A 79 31.95 -16.60 -17.55
C THR A 79 30.44 -16.65 -17.31
N GLU A 80 29.76 -17.70 -17.80
CA GLU A 80 28.34 -17.94 -17.60
C GLU A 80 27.98 -18.06 -16.13
N ALA A 81 28.73 -18.85 -15.36
CA ALA A 81 28.56 -18.96 -13.91
C ALA A 81 28.73 -17.60 -13.20
N GLY A 82 29.70 -16.80 -13.64
CA GLY A 82 29.95 -15.46 -13.12
C GLY A 82 28.79 -14.48 -13.36
N GLU A 83 28.11 -14.57 -14.51
CA GLU A 83 26.90 -13.78 -14.80
C GLU A 83 25.71 -14.23 -13.95
N GLU A 84 25.55 -15.54 -13.79
CA GLU A 84 24.45 -16.08 -12.99
C GLU A 84 24.62 -15.76 -11.50
N ILE A 85 25.86 -15.77 -10.97
CA ILE A 85 26.15 -15.31 -9.60
C ILE A 85 25.72 -13.86 -9.39
N LYS A 86 25.95 -12.98 -10.37
CA LYS A 86 25.52 -11.58 -10.26
C LYS A 86 24.00 -11.45 -10.20
N LYS A 87 23.27 -12.24 -10.98
CA LYS A 87 21.78 -12.28 -10.92
C LYS A 87 21.32 -12.80 -9.58
N LEU A 88 21.87 -13.92 -9.09
CA LEU A 88 21.56 -14.48 -7.77
C LEU A 88 21.84 -13.50 -6.62
N GLN A 89 22.88 -12.68 -6.72
CA GLN A 89 23.15 -11.64 -5.75
C GLN A 89 22.06 -10.55 -5.73
N GLY A 90 21.54 -10.17 -6.90
CA GLY A 90 20.41 -9.26 -7.02
C GLY A 90 19.15 -9.82 -6.37
N ASP A 91 18.76 -11.03 -6.77
CA ASP A 91 17.57 -11.72 -6.26
C ASP A 91 17.64 -11.97 -4.73
N LEU A 92 18.84 -12.26 -4.23
CA LEU A 92 19.07 -12.42 -2.79
C LEU A 92 18.90 -11.08 -2.03
N GLN A 93 19.29 -9.97 -2.63
CA GLN A 93 19.06 -8.64 -2.03
C GLN A 93 17.57 -8.32 -1.98
N GLU A 94 16.83 -8.63 -3.04
CA GLU A 94 15.38 -8.45 -3.11
C GLU A 94 14.66 -9.29 -2.05
N LEU A 95 14.97 -10.60 -1.95
CA LEU A 95 14.42 -11.47 -0.91
C LEU A 95 14.72 -10.96 0.50
N LYS A 96 15.92 -10.40 0.70
CA LYS A 96 16.31 -9.81 1.97
C LYS A 96 15.49 -8.56 2.29
N LEU A 97 15.19 -7.74 1.30
CA LEU A 97 14.29 -6.60 1.45
C LEU A 97 12.86 -7.01 1.79
N GLU A 98 12.32 -8.01 1.09
CA GLU A 98 11.00 -8.57 1.40
C GLU A 98 10.90 -9.07 2.85
N SER A 99 11.98 -9.63 3.39
CA SER A 99 12.01 -10.11 4.78
C SER A 99 11.90 -9.01 5.84
N LEU A 100 12.17 -7.75 5.46
CA LEU A 100 12.03 -6.58 6.33
C LEU A 100 10.61 -6.02 6.35
N LEU A 101 9.75 -6.47 5.45
CA LEU A 101 8.35 -6.04 5.38
C LEU A 101 7.54 -6.76 6.46
N ARG A 102 7.09 -6.01 7.48
CA ARG A 102 6.38 -6.54 8.66
C ARG A 102 5.02 -5.91 8.91
N GLY A 103 4.65 -4.91 8.13
CA GLY A 103 3.38 -4.19 8.26
C GLY A 103 2.22 -4.99 7.66
N ASP A 104 1.03 -4.89 8.26
CA ASP A 104 -0.18 -5.61 7.83
C ASP A 104 -0.59 -5.29 6.39
N TYR A 105 -0.23 -4.11 5.90
CA TYR A 105 -0.56 -3.63 4.55
C TYR A 105 0.61 -3.69 3.58
N ASP A 106 1.80 -4.15 4.02
CA ASP A 106 3.02 -4.13 3.19
C ASP A 106 2.88 -4.92 1.88
N SER A 107 2.05 -5.96 1.87
CA SER A 107 1.76 -6.77 0.68
C SER A 107 0.74 -6.17 -0.27
N ASN A 108 0.17 -5.00 0.04
CA ASN A 108 -0.88 -4.42 -0.76
C ASN A 108 -0.31 -3.57 -1.91
N ASN A 109 -1.15 -3.36 -2.92
CA ASN A 109 -0.98 -2.30 -3.90
C ASN A 109 -1.10 -0.93 -3.24
N CYS A 110 -0.67 0.13 -3.92
CA CYS A 110 -0.71 1.47 -3.33
C CYS A 110 -1.07 2.57 -4.33
N TYR A 111 -1.58 3.67 -3.79
CA TYR A 111 -1.67 4.95 -4.50
C TYR A 111 -0.49 5.83 -4.11
N LEU A 112 0.13 6.41 -5.12
CA LEU A 112 1.13 7.47 -4.97
C LEU A 112 0.52 8.79 -5.43
N SER A 113 0.61 9.82 -4.58
CA SER A 113 0.14 11.16 -4.88
C SER A 113 1.27 12.17 -4.69
N LEU A 114 1.70 12.79 -5.78
CA LEU A 114 2.71 13.84 -5.80
C LEU A 114 2.05 15.21 -5.89
N HIS A 115 2.52 16.16 -5.10
CA HIS A 115 2.04 17.54 -5.10
C HIS A 115 3.21 18.52 -5.13
N ALA A 116 3.14 19.48 -6.05
CA ALA A 116 4.10 20.58 -6.08
C ALA A 116 3.97 21.45 -4.82
N GLY A 117 5.10 21.68 -4.16
CA GLY A 117 5.20 22.51 -2.99
C GLY A 117 5.69 23.93 -3.31
N ALA A 118 6.44 24.53 -2.38
CA ALA A 118 7.04 25.85 -2.59
C ALA A 118 8.08 25.80 -3.70
N GLY A 119 8.03 26.76 -4.64
CA GLY A 119 8.98 26.90 -5.75
C GLY A 119 8.37 27.29 -7.09
N GLY A 120 7.04 27.48 -7.16
CA GLY A 120 6.35 27.89 -8.40
C GLY A 120 6.55 26.90 -9.55
N THR A 121 6.81 27.38 -10.78
CA THR A 121 7.05 26.56 -11.97
C THR A 121 8.16 25.53 -11.78
N GLU A 122 9.22 25.88 -11.03
CA GLU A 122 10.31 24.95 -10.71
C GLU A 122 9.85 23.77 -9.85
N ALA A 123 8.91 23.98 -8.90
CA ALA A 123 8.35 22.89 -8.09
C ALA A 123 7.43 22.01 -8.91
N GLN A 124 6.73 22.56 -9.89
CA GLN A 124 5.88 21.80 -10.81
C GLN A 124 6.73 20.91 -11.74
N ASP A 125 7.87 21.43 -12.25
CA ASP A 125 8.81 20.62 -13.02
C ASP A 125 9.46 19.54 -12.16
N TRP A 126 9.80 19.86 -10.91
CA TRP A 126 10.31 18.87 -9.95
C TRP A 126 9.32 17.72 -9.71
N THR A 127 8.04 18.03 -9.58
CA THR A 127 6.99 17.03 -9.43
C THR A 127 6.93 16.08 -10.63
N LEU A 128 7.05 16.61 -11.86
CA LEU A 128 7.15 15.79 -13.07
C LEU A 128 8.40 14.90 -13.09
N MET A 129 9.54 15.43 -12.64
CA MET A 129 10.79 14.65 -12.54
C MET A 129 10.63 13.50 -11.55
N LEU A 130 10.03 13.74 -10.37
CA LEU A 130 9.74 12.68 -9.39
C LEU A 130 8.77 11.64 -9.93
N TYR A 131 7.71 12.05 -10.62
CA TYR A 131 6.77 11.14 -11.26
C TYR A 131 7.50 10.18 -12.22
N ARG A 132 8.39 10.70 -13.07
CA ARG A 132 9.20 9.89 -13.97
C ARG A 132 10.13 8.94 -13.21
N MET A 133 10.76 9.42 -12.16
CA MET A 133 11.66 8.63 -11.32
C MET A 133 10.92 7.42 -10.71
N TYR A 134 9.73 7.64 -10.11
CA TYR A 134 8.94 6.55 -9.53
C TYR A 134 8.35 5.62 -10.58
N THR A 135 7.93 6.12 -11.73
CA THR A 135 7.46 5.27 -12.83
C THR A 135 8.59 4.33 -13.30
N ARG A 136 9.81 4.84 -13.46
CA ARG A 136 10.97 4.01 -13.83
C ARG A 136 11.36 3.01 -12.76
N TYR A 137 11.26 3.39 -11.49
CA TYR A 137 11.43 2.44 -10.38
C TYR A 137 10.42 1.29 -10.49
N CYS A 138 9.15 1.61 -10.70
CA CYS A 138 8.09 0.62 -10.86
C CYS A 138 8.35 -0.31 -12.06
N GLU A 139 8.74 0.24 -13.21
CA GLU A 139 9.07 -0.53 -14.41
C GLU A 139 10.23 -1.51 -14.16
N ARG A 140 11.27 -1.09 -13.45
CA ARG A 140 12.43 -1.94 -13.10
C ARG A 140 12.06 -3.12 -12.20
N HIS A 141 11.08 -2.92 -11.31
CA HIS A 141 10.60 -3.94 -10.36
C HIS A 141 9.40 -4.73 -10.89
N GLY A 142 9.01 -4.54 -12.17
CA GLY A 142 7.90 -5.25 -12.77
C GLY A 142 6.52 -4.82 -12.23
N PHE A 143 6.44 -3.68 -11.56
CA PHE A 143 5.17 -3.14 -11.09
C PHE A 143 4.40 -2.48 -12.23
N THR A 144 3.09 -2.63 -12.22
CA THR A 144 2.21 -1.97 -13.17
C THR A 144 1.78 -0.62 -12.64
N VAL A 145 1.93 0.43 -13.45
CA VAL A 145 1.54 1.81 -13.10
C VAL A 145 0.29 2.20 -13.88
N LYS A 146 -0.74 2.68 -13.16
CA LYS A 146 -1.98 3.17 -13.76
C LYS A 146 -2.24 4.59 -13.30
N LEU A 147 -2.26 5.53 -14.26
CA LEU A 147 -2.58 6.91 -13.99
C LEU A 147 -4.05 7.06 -13.58
N ILE A 148 -4.30 7.71 -12.45
CA ILE A 148 -5.65 7.98 -11.93
C ILE A 148 -6.04 9.43 -12.21
N ASP A 149 -5.18 10.39 -11.82
CA ASP A 149 -5.43 11.81 -12.01
C ASP A 149 -4.14 12.57 -12.25
N MET A 150 -4.17 13.59 -13.07
CA MET A 150 -3.02 14.44 -13.36
C MET A 150 -3.47 15.87 -13.65
N LEU A 151 -2.85 16.80 -12.94
CA LEU A 151 -3.09 18.23 -13.12
C LEU A 151 -1.80 18.90 -13.57
N ASP A 152 -1.81 19.38 -14.81
CA ASP A 152 -0.67 20.06 -15.42
C ASP A 152 -0.33 21.38 -14.72
N GLY A 153 0.94 21.75 -14.81
CA GLY A 153 1.44 23.05 -14.39
C GLY A 153 0.96 24.17 -15.32
N ASP A 154 1.05 25.40 -14.84
CA ASP A 154 0.60 26.56 -15.64
C ASP A 154 1.53 26.83 -16.84
N GLU A 155 2.82 26.61 -16.70
CA GLU A 155 3.85 26.85 -17.71
C GLU A 155 4.64 25.58 -18.04
N ALA A 156 4.92 24.73 -17.02
CA ALA A 156 5.66 23.49 -17.17
C ALA A 156 5.39 22.57 -15.98
N GLY A 157 5.66 21.26 -16.18
CA GLY A 157 5.57 20.26 -15.13
C GLY A 157 4.15 19.95 -14.67
N LEU A 158 4.00 19.47 -13.43
CA LEU A 158 2.74 19.01 -12.84
C LEU A 158 2.47 19.72 -11.52
N LYS A 159 1.24 20.19 -11.30
CA LYS A 159 0.76 20.64 -9.99
C LYS A 159 0.54 19.46 -9.05
N SER A 160 -0.08 18.42 -9.57
CA SER A 160 -0.29 17.16 -8.86
C SER A 160 -0.44 15.99 -9.84
N VAL A 161 -0.11 14.80 -9.36
CA VAL A 161 -0.37 13.55 -10.06
C VAL A 161 -0.64 12.45 -9.06
N THR A 162 -1.68 11.65 -9.32
CA THR A 162 -2.03 10.46 -8.56
C THR A 162 -2.03 9.25 -9.49
N PHE A 163 -1.35 8.21 -9.11
CA PHE A 163 -1.27 6.96 -9.85
C PHE A 163 -1.29 5.75 -8.91
N GLU A 164 -1.85 4.69 -9.42
CA GLU A 164 -1.91 3.38 -8.77
C GLU A 164 -0.67 2.58 -9.15
N VAL A 165 -0.10 1.89 -8.18
CA VAL A 165 0.99 0.93 -8.38
C VAL A 165 0.52 -0.44 -7.93
N ASP A 166 0.49 -1.38 -8.89
CA ASP A 166 0.07 -2.75 -8.70
C ASP A 166 1.30 -3.68 -8.82
N GLY A 167 1.54 -4.44 -7.78
CA GLY A 167 2.65 -5.38 -7.70
C GLY A 167 2.87 -5.91 -6.30
N ASP A 168 3.57 -7.04 -6.20
CA ASP A 168 3.83 -7.71 -4.93
C ASP A 168 4.64 -6.80 -3.99
N ASN A 169 4.09 -6.55 -2.80
CA ASN A 169 4.69 -5.70 -1.77
C ASN A 169 4.91 -4.22 -2.19
N ALA A 170 4.18 -3.72 -3.18
CA ALA A 170 4.36 -2.36 -3.70
C ALA A 170 4.25 -1.29 -2.60
N TYR A 171 3.21 -1.38 -1.73
CA TYR A 171 3.09 -0.47 -0.59
C TYR A 171 4.25 -0.60 0.38
N GLY A 172 4.67 -1.81 0.72
CA GLY A 172 5.74 -2.08 1.67
C GLY A 172 7.06 -1.39 1.30
N PHE A 173 7.42 -1.42 0.03
CA PHE A 173 8.61 -0.73 -0.48
C PHE A 173 8.41 0.78 -0.57
N LEU A 174 7.32 1.22 -1.20
CA LEU A 174 7.11 2.62 -1.54
C LEU A 174 6.69 3.50 -0.35
N ARG A 175 6.16 2.93 0.74
CA ARG A 175 5.85 3.69 1.97
C ARG A 175 7.08 4.38 2.57
N SER A 176 8.28 3.84 2.31
CA SER A 176 9.54 4.44 2.71
C SER A 176 9.81 5.79 2.04
N GLU A 177 9.20 6.03 0.88
CA GLU A 177 9.38 7.23 0.06
C GLU A 177 8.43 8.38 0.43
N LYS A 178 7.45 8.11 1.31
CA LYS A 178 6.47 9.09 1.75
C LYS A 178 7.14 10.26 2.48
N GLY A 179 6.90 11.48 1.98
CA GLY A 179 7.38 12.71 2.61
C GLY A 179 7.72 13.81 1.61
N VAL A 180 8.52 14.78 2.06
CA VAL A 180 8.90 15.95 1.27
C VAL A 180 10.25 15.72 0.61
N HIS A 181 10.34 15.94 -0.69
CA HIS A 181 11.53 15.82 -1.53
C HIS A 181 12.01 17.20 -1.94
N ARG A 182 13.26 17.52 -1.61
CA ARG A 182 13.89 18.83 -1.88
C ARG A 182 14.82 18.75 -3.08
N LEU A 183 14.59 19.60 -4.06
CA LEU A 183 15.50 19.80 -5.21
C LEU A 183 16.37 21.04 -5.00
N VAL A 184 17.64 20.95 -5.37
CA VAL A 184 18.56 22.08 -5.46
C VAL A 184 19.30 22.01 -6.80
N ARG A 185 18.96 22.91 -7.73
CA ARG A 185 19.62 23.00 -9.04
C ARG A 185 19.67 24.45 -9.56
N ILE A 186 20.40 24.64 -10.65
CA ILE A 186 20.26 25.86 -11.46
C ILE A 186 18.93 25.70 -12.24
N SER A 187 18.01 26.66 -12.04
CA SER A 187 16.70 26.60 -12.66
C SER A 187 16.78 26.86 -14.16
N PRO A 188 16.17 26.01 -15.01
CA PRO A 188 16.05 26.27 -16.44
C PRO A 188 15.03 27.40 -16.75
N PHE A 189 14.21 27.78 -15.76
CA PHE A 189 13.18 28.84 -15.88
C PHE A 189 13.69 30.21 -15.41
N ASP A 190 14.87 30.30 -14.80
CA ASP A 190 15.48 31.57 -14.36
C ASP A 190 16.49 32.06 -15.37
N ALA A 191 16.17 33.18 -16.05
CA ALA A 191 17.05 33.81 -17.01
C ALA A 191 18.44 34.19 -16.45
N ASN A 192 18.56 34.36 -15.13
CA ASN A 192 19.83 34.66 -14.45
C ASN A 192 20.61 33.41 -14.05
N ALA A 193 20.15 32.22 -14.40
CA ALA A 193 20.77 30.94 -14.06
C ALA A 193 21.10 30.78 -12.55
N ARG A 194 20.26 31.33 -11.68
CA ARG A 194 20.45 31.23 -10.21
C ARG A 194 20.08 29.86 -9.71
N ARG A 195 20.77 29.46 -8.64
CA ARG A 195 20.44 28.23 -7.92
C ARG A 195 19.12 28.41 -7.16
N GLN A 196 18.15 27.55 -7.46
CA GLN A 196 16.83 27.55 -6.84
C GLN A 196 16.68 26.30 -5.96
N THR A 197 15.77 26.40 -5.00
CA THR A 197 15.36 25.29 -4.14
C THR A 197 13.86 25.12 -4.25
N SER A 198 13.41 23.91 -4.57
CA SER A 198 12.01 23.59 -4.76
C SER A 198 11.63 22.33 -3.99
N PHE A 199 10.39 22.23 -3.62
CA PHE A 199 9.87 21.14 -2.83
C PHE A 199 8.68 20.48 -3.55
N SER A 200 8.59 19.16 -3.43
CA SER A 200 7.43 18.39 -3.81
C SER A 200 7.17 17.34 -2.71
N SER A 201 5.92 17.08 -2.41
CA SER A 201 5.54 16.04 -1.45
C SER A 201 5.06 14.80 -2.18
N LEU A 202 5.43 13.63 -1.65
CA LEU A 202 4.88 12.34 -2.01
C LEU A 202 4.05 11.81 -0.85
N ASP A 203 2.80 11.48 -1.10
CA ASP A 203 1.98 10.66 -0.22
C ASP A 203 1.86 9.25 -0.78
N VAL A 204 1.91 8.25 0.09
CA VAL A 204 1.76 6.83 -0.26
C VAL A 204 0.69 6.24 0.64
N SER A 205 -0.33 5.66 0.03
CA SER A 205 -1.46 5.06 0.75
C SER A 205 -1.72 3.66 0.22
N PRO A 206 -1.93 2.65 1.11
CA PRO A 206 -2.23 1.30 0.65
C PRO A 206 -3.61 1.24 0.02
N ILE A 207 -3.78 0.37 -0.97
CA ILE A 207 -5.10 0.00 -1.48
C ILE A 207 -5.63 -1.08 -0.55
N ILE A 208 -6.69 -0.73 0.17
CA ILE A 208 -7.41 -1.69 1.00
C ILE A 208 -8.58 -2.18 0.13
N GLU A 209 -8.52 -3.45 -0.28
CA GLU A 209 -9.64 -4.09 -0.96
C GLU A 209 -10.78 -4.18 0.05
N ASP A 210 -11.83 -3.41 -0.20
CA ASP A 210 -13.06 -3.55 0.56
C ASP A 210 -13.76 -4.82 0.11
N ASP A 211 -14.18 -5.58 1.08
CA ASP A 211 -15.20 -6.58 0.90
C ASP A 211 -16.52 -5.83 0.60
N ASP A 212 -16.74 -5.52 -0.68
CA ASP A 212 -17.98 -4.89 -1.21
C ASP A 212 -19.20 -5.80 -1.05
N GLY A 213 -19.12 -6.79 -0.16
CA GLY A 213 -20.23 -7.64 0.22
C GLY A 213 -21.40 -6.76 0.62
N GLU A 214 -22.53 -6.93 -0.04
CA GLU A 214 -23.81 -6.34 0.39
C GLU A 214 -23.91 -6.51 1.90
N ILE A 215 -24.16 -5.41 2.63
CA ILE A 215 -24.39 -5.49 4.07
C ILE A 215 -25.70 -6.25 4.25
N GLU A 216 -25.60 -7.57 4.37
CA GLU A 216 -26.72 -8.40 4.78
C GLU A 216 -26.90 -8.26 6.29
N ILE A 217 -28.05 -7.73 6.68
CA ILE A 217 -28.42 -7.68 8.09
C ILE A 217 -29.06 -9.03 8.43
N ASP A 218 -28.39 -9.86 9.23
CA ASP A 218 -29.01 -11.08 9.74
C ASP A 218 -30.18 -10.69 10.66
N MET A 219 -31.38 -11.11 10.28
CA MET A 219 -32.60 -10.82 11.06
C MET A 219 -32.57 -11.46 12.45
N LYS A 220 -31.64 -12.38 12.74
CA LYS A 220 -31.41 -12.93 14.09
C LYS A 220 -30.79 -11.92 15.03
N ASP A 221 -30.02 -11.00 14.50
CA ASP A 221 -29.33 -9.94 15.24
C ASP A 221 -30.16 -8.67 15.37
N VAL A 222 -31.41 -8.72 14.88
CA VAL A 222 -32.32 -7.57 14.87
C VAL A 222 -33.55 -7.84 15.73
N ARG A 223 -33.77 -6.98 16.71
CA ARG A 223 -35.03 -6.92 17.47
C ARG A 223 -35.99 -5.94 16.81
N VAL A 224 -37.21 -6.36 16.56
CA VAL A 224 -38.30 -5.57 15.97
C VAL A 224 -39.38 -5.35 17.03
N ASP A 225 -39.57 -4.10 17.44
CA ASP A 225 -40.62 -3.71 18.37
C ASP A 225 -41.66 -2.84 17.64
N THR A 226 -42.94 -3.13 17.86
CA THR A 226 -44.06 -2.33 17.34
C THR A 226 -44.65 -1.47 18.46
N TYR A 227 -44.95 -0.21 18.18
CA TYR A 227 -45.51 0.72 19.16
C TYR A 227 -46.58 1.64 18.54
N HIS A 228 -47.33 2.33 19.37
CA HIS A 228 -48.31 3.31 18.91
C HIS A 228 -47.61 4.57 18.40
N ALA A 229 -47.94 4.97 17.17
CA ALA A 229 -47.40 6.22 16.63
C ALA A 229 -47.88 7.43 17.46
N SER A 230 -46.96 8.32 17.85
CA SER A 230 -47.28 9.57 18.52
C SER A 230 -47.26 10.71 17.52
N GLY A 231 -48.39 11.38 17.27
CA GLY A 231 -48.47 12.52 16.34
C GLY A 231 -49.89 13.10 16.27
N ALA A 232 -50.01 14.29 15.64
CA ALA A 232 -51.29 14.96 15.39
C ALA A 232 -52.12 14.18 14.35
N GLY A 233 -52.84 13.17 14.78
CA GLY A 233 -53.73 12.35 13.96
C GLY A 233 -55.00 11.98 14.67
N GLY A 234 -56.11 11.70 13.94
CA GLY A 234 -57.39 11.36 14.50
C GLY A 234 -57.41 10.06 15.32
N GLN A 235 -58.55 9.71 15.97
CA GLN A 235 -58.69 8.58 16.89
C GLN A 235 -58.17 7.21 16.41
N ASN A 236 -57.98 7.01 15.11
CA ASN A 236 -57.46 5.73 14.53
C ASN A 236 -55.91 5.63 14.65
N VAL A 237 -55.19 6.72 14.66
CA VAL A 237 -53.71 6.74 14.74
C VAL A 237 -53.22 6.31 16.13
N ASN A 238 -54.00 6.64 17.15
CA ASN A 238 -53.70 6.29 18.54
C ASN A 238 -54.15 4.92 19.00
N LYS A 239 -54.87 4.15 18.13
CA LYS A 239 -55.37 2.80 18.43
C LYS A 239 -54.61 1.68 17.69
N THR A 240 -53.88 1.98 16.64
CA THR A 240 -53.13 0.98 15.84
C THR A 240 -51.65 1.11 16.10
N SER A 241 -50.96 0.00 16.43
CA SER A 241 -49.51 -0.10 16.61
C SER A 241 -48.81 -0.17 15.23
N SER A 242 -48.90 0.92 14.45
CA SER A 242 -48.32 0.99 13.11
C SER A 242 -46.86 1.41 13.09
N ALA A 243 -46.34 2.02 14.14
CA ALA A 243 -44.94 2.41 14.23
C ALA A 243 -44.05 1.20 14.55
N VAL A 244 -42.92 1.13 13.89
CA VAL A 244 -41.94 0.04 14.00
C VAL A 244 -40.61 0.63 14.48
N ARG A 245 -39.96 -0.03 15.44
CA ARG A 245 -38.58 0.24 15.89
C ARG A 245 -37.74 -1.02 15.67
N MET A 246 -36.58 -0.86 15.10
CA MET A 246 -35.57 -1.90 14.95
C MET A 246 -34.33 -1.56 15.75
N THR A 247 -33.79 -2.56 16.44
CA THR A 247 -32.52 -2.47 17.18
C THR A 247 -31.61 -3.57 16.66
N HIS A 248 -30.47 -3.19 16.10
CA HIS A 248 -29.42 -4.13 15.69
C HIS A 248 -28.47 -4.31 16.86
N PHE A 249 -28.41 -5.52 17.44
CA PHE A 249 -27.68 -5.80 18.67
C PHE A 249 -26.16 -5.62 18.54
N PRO A 250 -25.47 -6.09 17.47
CA PRO A 250 -24.03 -6.01 17.38
C PRO A 250 -23.50 -4.56 17.35
N THR A 251 -24.24 -3.64 16.73
CA THR A 251 -23.82 -2.24 16.55
C THR A 251 -24.57 -1.27 17.46
N GLY A 252 -25.63 -1.71 18.15
CA GLY A 252 -26.47 -0.85 18.98
C GLY A 252 -27.30 0.16 18.17
N ILE A 253 -27.36 0.06 16.85
CA ILE A 253 -28.13 0.96 15.98
C ILE A 253 -29.62 0.77 16.25
N VAL A 254 -30.30 1.87 16.59
CA VAL A 254 -31.75 1.93 16.76
C VAL A 254 -32.34 2.81 15.67
N VAL A 255 -33.28 2.29 14.91
CA VAL A 255 -34.07 3.03 13.91
C VAL A 255 -35.55 2.87 14.18
N SER A 256 -36.34 3.88 13.83
CA SER A 256 -37.78 3.83 13.94
C SER A 256 -38.46 4.47 12.73
N SER A 257 -39.56 3.89 12.27
CA SER A 257 -40.39 4.43 11.20
C SER A 257 -41.85 4.48 11.65
N GLN A 258 -42.46 5.66 11.45
CA GLN A 258 -43.88 5.92 11.72
C GLN A 258 -44.54 6.72 10.59
N THR A 259 -43.89 6.76 9.41
CA THR A 259 -44.31 7.60 8.27
C THR A 259 -45.55 7.09 7.55
N SER A 260 -45.81 5.80 7.61
CA SER A 260 -46.97 5.17 6.99
C SER A 260 -47.99 4.72 8.03
N ARG A 261 -49.26 4.66 7.61
CA ARG A 261 -50.34 4.01 8.40
C ARG A 261 -50.26 2.49 8.34
N ASP A 262 -49.49 1.95 7.41
CA ASP A 262 -49.29 0.52 7.21
C ASP A 262 -48.02 0.07 7.94
N GLN A 263 -48.16 -0.90 8.84
CA GLN A 263 -47.09 -1.51 9.61
C GLN A 263 -46.06 -2.21 8.72
N VAL A 264 -46.51 -2.85 7.61
CA VAL A 264 -45.60 -3.56 6.70
C VAL A 264 -44.66 -2.60 6.02
N HIS A 265 -45.17 -1.47 5.54
CA HIS A 265 -44.34 -0.43 4.92
C HIS A 265 -43.35 0.22 5.89
N ASN A 266 -43.77 0.47 7.14
CA ASN A 266 -42.86 0.98 8.18
C ASN A 266 -41.76 -0.04 8.53
N ARG A 267 -42.09 -1.37 8.48
CA ARG A 267 -41.09 -2.40 8.69
C ARG A 267 -40.05 -2.45 7.56
N GLU A 268 -40.49 -2.36 6.30
CA GLU A 268 -39.58 -2.29 5.14
C GLU A 268 -38.65 -1.06 5.22
N ASN A 269 -39.20 0.09 5.57
CA ASN A 269 -38.38 1.29 5.79
C ASN A 269 -37.37 1.11 6.92
N CYS A 270 -37.77 0.47 8.03
CA CYS A 270 -36.87 0.14 9.13
C CYS A 270 -35.78 -0.87 8.75
N ILE A 271 -35.96 -1.71 7.74
CA ILE A 271 -34.90 -2.61 7.22
C ILE A 271 -33.89 -1.85 6.37
N ARG A 272 -34.33 -0.86 5.60
CA ARG A 272 -33.44 -0.04 4.74
C ARG A 272 -32.56 0.93 5.52
N MET A 273 -33.10 1.53 6.58
CA MET A 273 -32.39 2.54 7.39
C MET A 273 -31.13 2.02 8.10
N PRO A 274 -31.08 0.83 8.72
CA PRO A 274 -29.86 0.29 9.32
C PRO A 274 -28.76 0.02 8.30
N ARG A 275 -29.12 -0.43 7.08
CA ARG A 275 -28.14 -0.62 6.00
C ARG A 275 -27.39 0.66 5.70
N ALA A 276 -28.10 1.77 5.52
CA ALA A 276 -27.47 3.07 5.25
C ALA A 276 -26.58 3.52 6.43
N LYS A 277 -27.03 3.32 7.68
CA LYS A 277 -26.22 3.67 8.87
C LYS A 277 -25.01 2.76 9.06
N LEU A 278 -25.11 1.48 8.73
CA LEU A 278 -24.00 0.54 8.78
C LEU A 278 -22.96 0.89 7.72
N LEU A 279 -23.40 1.32 6.53
CA LEU A 279 -22.53 1.79 5.47
C LEU A 279 -21.76 3.04 5.91
N GLU A 280 -22.45 4.03 6.48
CA GLU A 280 -21.85 5.26 7.05
C GLU A 280 -20.82 4.94 8.15
N LEU A 281 -21.12 4.00 9.05
CA LEU A 281 -20.17 3.56 10.07
C LEU A 281 -18.94 2.90 9.49
N ARG A 282 -19.09 2.02 8.48
CA ARG A 282 -17.94 1.40 7.78
C ARG A 282 -17.09 2.46 7.09
N GLU A 283 -17.70 3.40 6.38
CA GLU A 283 -16.98 4.50 5.72
C GLU A 283 -16.19 5.32 6.76
N ARG A 284 -16.80 5.64 7.88
CA ARG A 284 -16.14 6.38 8.96
C ARG A 284 -14.99 5.59 9.61
N GLU A 285 -15.19 4.30 9.92
CA GLU A 285 -14.11 3.43 10.42
C GLU A 285 -12.97 3.29 9.42
N ARG A 286 -13.29 3.25 8.13
CA ARG A 286 -12.31 3.26 7.05
C ARG A 286 -11.54 4.57 7.01
N GLU A 287 -12.23 5.70 7.07
CA GLU A 287 -11.60 7.03 7.12
C GLU A 287 -10.69 7.17 8.34
N GLU A 288 -11.12 6.71 9.51
CA GLU A 288 -10.31 6.70 10.74
C GLU A 288 -9.07 5.81 10.58
N LYS A 289 -9.20 4.58 10.06
CA LYS A 289 -8.06 3.70 9.76
C LYS A 289 -7.10 4.30 8.74
N MET A 290 -7.64 4.90 7.67
CA MET A 290 -6.81 5.57 6.66
C MET A 290 -6.11 6.81 7.22
N ALA A 291 -6.75 7.55 8.14
CA ALA A 291 -6.15 8.69 8.81
C ALA A 291 -4.99 8.24 9.73
N ASP A 292 -5.16 7.15 10.46
CA ASP A 292 -4.12 6.55 11.30
C ASP A 292 -2.91 6.06 10.47
N ILE A 293 -3.17 5.41 9.32
CA ILE A 293 -2.13 4.95 8.38
C ILE A 293 -1.42 6.14 7.72
N LYS A 294 -2.18 7.18 7.34
CA LYS A 294 -1.61 8.39 6.74
C LYS A 294 -0.74 9.16 7.72
N GLY A 295 -1.05 9.13 9.02
CA GLY A 295 -0.37 9.92 10.04
C GLY A 295 -0.49 11.43 9.80
N GLU A 296 0.18 12.24 10.60
CA GLU A 296 0.19 13.69 10.40
C GLU A 296 0.94 14.06 9.10
N MET A 297 0.23 14.69 8.15
CA MET A 297 0.86 15.30 6.99
C MET A 297 1.71 16.48 7.45
N LYS A 298 3.03 16.34 7.37
CA LYS A 298 3.95 17.46 7.64
C LYS A 298 3.78 18.53 6.57
N LYS A 299 3.74 19.80 6.98
CA LYS A 299 3.71 20.92 6.04
C LYS A 299 4.88 20.85 5.07
N ILE A 300 4.64 21.17 3.78
CA ILE A 300 5.65 21.19 2.72
C ILE A 300 6.52 22.45 2.87
N GLU A 301 7.36 22.47 3.92
CA GLU A 301 8.19 23.62 4.31
C GLU A 301 9.63 23.17 4.62
N TRP A 302 10.52 24.16 4.77
CA TRP A 302 11.88 23.94 5.21
C TRP A 302 11.94 23.18 6.55
N GLY A 303 12.74 22.10 6.58
CA GLY A 303 12.90 21.25 7.76
C GLY A 303 12.05 19.97 7.76
N SER A 304 11.08 19.83 6.86
CA SER A 304 10.22 18.63 6.75
C SER A 304 10.70 17.64 5.68
N GLN A 305 11.80 17.95 4.96
CA GLN A 305 12.29 17.10 3.88
C GLN A 305 12.85 15.77 4.39
N ILE A 306 12.43 14.67 3.75
CA ILE A 306 13.01 13.35 3.96
C ILE A 306 14.30 13.16 3.14
N ARG A 307 14.34 13.73 1.91
CA ARG A 307 15.46 13.56 0.99
C ARG A 307 15.77 14.84 0.22
N SER A 308 17.06 15.10 0.02
CA SER A 308 17.54 16.22 -0.78
C SER A 308 18.28 15.72 -2.00
N TYR A 309 17.96 16.33 -3.14
CA TYR A 309 18.56 16.07 -4.45
C TYR A 309 19.30 17.34 -4.88
N VAL A 310 20.61 17.27 -4.89
CA VAL A 310 21.49 18.39 -5.25
C VAL A 310 22.14 18.09 -6.60
N PHE A 311 21.87 18.93 -7.58
CA PHE A 311 22.46 18.82 -8.91
C PHE A 311 23.60 19.83 -9.12
N HIS A 312 23.65 20.90 -8.31
CA HIS A 312 24.66 21.94 -8.41
C HIS A 312 24.91 22.58 -7.03
N PRO A 313 26.17 22.90 -6.64
CA PRO A 313 27.45 22.82 -7.39
C PRO A 313 28.10 21.43 -7.39
N TYR A 314 27.56 20.49 -6.65
CA TYR A 314 27.98 19.08 -6.61
C TYR A 314 26.75 18.20 -6.78
N SER A 315 26.97 16.98 -7.25
CA SER A 315 25.88 16.00 -7.44
C SER A 315 25.78 15.10 -6.21
N MET A 316 24.61 15.10 -5.55
CA MET A 316 24.37 14.27 -4.38
C MET A 316 22.87 14.09 -4.12
N VAL A 317 22.47 12.86 -3.80
CA VAL A 317 21.16 12.57 -3.20
C VAL A 317 21.41 12.04 -1.80
N LYS A 318 20.73 12.64 -0.80
CA LYS A 318 20.88 12.27 0.61
C LYS A 318 19.52 12.13 1.29
N ASP A 319 19.29 10.99 1.92
CA ASP A 319 18.14 10.79 2.82
C ASP A 319 18.54 11.23 4.24
N HIS A 320 17.75 12.15 4.80
CA HIS A 320 18.04 12.74 6.11
C HIS A 320 17.62 11.84 7.28
N ARG A 321 16.79 10.83 7.03
CA ARG A 321 16.32 9.89 8.05
C ARG A 321 17.34 8.81 8.32
N THR A 322 17.89 8.23 7.25
CA THR A 322 18.82 7.10 7.32
C THR A 322 20.29 7.51 7.25
N GLY A 323 20.55 8.72 6.71
CA GLY A 323 21.92 9.18 6.41
C GLY A 323 22.51 8.59 5.13
N TYR A 324 21.77 7.70 4.43
CA TYR A 324 22.23 7.12 3.17
C TYR A 324 22.36 8.21 2.09
N GLU A 325 23.48 8.20 1.36
CA GLU A 325 23.77 9.19 0.32
C GLU A 325 24.48 8.55 -0.88
N THR A 326 24.26 9.12 -2.06
CA THR A 326 24.94 8.74 -3.30
C THR A 326 25.25 9.97 -4.16
N SER A 327 26.37 9.94 -4.87
CA SER A 327 26.73 10.98 -5.85
C SER A 327 26.11 10.74 -7.24
N ASN A 328 25.61 9.54 -7.50
CA ASN A 328 25.00 9.18 -8.80
C ASN A 328 23.55 9.62 -8.90
N VAL A 329 23.34 10.94 -9.02
CA VAL A 329 22.01 11.54 -9.13
C VAL A 329 21.26 11.02 -10.35
N SER A 330 21.97 10.79 -11.48
CA SER A 330 21.32 10.30 -12.71
C SER A 330 20.70 8.93 -12.55
N ALA A 331 21.40 7.99 -11.90
CA ALA A 331 20.87 6.66 -11.62
C ALA A 331 19.63 6.72 -10.72
N VAL A 332 19.66 7.57 -9.68
CA VAL A 332 18.51 7.80 -8.82
C VAL A 332 17.31 8.33 -9.62
N MET A 333 17.53 9.33 -10.48
CA MET A 333 16.46 9.87 -11.34
C MET A 333 15.96 8.87 -12.39
N ASP A 334 16.76 7.84 -12.70
CA ASP A 334 16.38 6.70 -13.55
C ASP A 334 15.75 5.55 -12.74
N GLY A 335 15.39 5.78 -11.47
CA GLY A 335 14.64 4.85 -10.64
C GLY A 335 15.50 3.90 -9.80
N GLU A 336 16.80 4.15 -9.60
CA GLU A 336 17.63 3.36 -8.69
C GLU A 336 17.45 3.84 -7.24
N LEU A 337 16.37 3.37 -6.60
CA LEU A 337 15.98 3.78 -5.24
C LEU A 337 16.27 2.72 -4.17
N ASP A 338 16.68 1.52 -4.55
CA ASP A 338 16.82 0.36 -3.66
C ASP A 338 17.69 0.62 -2.45
N GLY A 339 18.80 1.38 -2.62
CA GLY A 339 19.68 1.74 -1.52
C GLY A 339 18.99 2.60 -0.45
N PHE A 340 18.12 3.53 -0.85
CA PHE A 340 17.36 4.38 0.07
C PHE A 340 16.26 3.58 0.78
N ILE A 341 15.52 2.77 0.03
CA ILE A 341 14.44 1.91 0.54
C ILE A 341 15.01 0.90 1.54
N THR A 342 16.11 0.23 1.17
CA THR A 342 16.82 -0.71 2.05
C THR A 342 17.25 -0.06 3.35
N ALA A 343 17.93 1.09 3.27
CA ALA A 343 18.40 1.79 4.43
C ALA A 343 17.26 2.20 5.38
N TYR A 344 16.12 2.59 4.81
CA TYR A 344 14.95 2.93 5.61
C TYR A 344 14.31 1.71 6.27
N LEU A 345 14.10 0.62 5.53
CA LEU A 345 13.51 -0.61 6.06
C LEU A 345 14.38 -1.27 7.14
N GLN A 346 15.70 -1.13 7.04
CA GLN A 346 16.63 -1.63 8.07
C GLN A 346 16.63 -0.82 9.36
N MET A 347 16.14 0.41 9.32
CA MET A 347 16.05 1.29 10.48
C MET A 347 14.80 1.02 11.34
N GLN A 348 13.76 0.41 10.75
CA GLN A 348 12.52 0.02 11.44
C GLN A 348 12.68 -1.32 12.17
#